data_2be37d1ce73eedf58a7e30aedb6abb8d
#
_entry.id   2be37d1ce73eedf58a7e30aedb6abb8d
#
_cell.length_a   1.000
_cell.length_b   1.000
_cell.length_c   1.000
_cell.angle_alpha   90.00
_cell.angle_beta   90.00
_cell.angle_gamma   90.00
#
_symmetry.space_group_name_H-M   'P 1'
#
loop_
_entity.id
_entity.type
_entity.pdbx_description
1 polymer ?
#
loop_
_entity_poly.entity_id
_entity_poly.type
_entity_poly.pdbx_seq_one_letter_code
_entity_poly.pdbx_strand_id
1 'polypeptide(L)'
;AHNVQHLAIQCPFQNRLSALADILVVYGKGGKVIVFTQTKADANSLLLSDKIKQDIEVMHGDIAQNQREVTMKRFKEGKFRVLVATDVASRGLDIPNVDLVIQIEPPKETETYIRRSGRTARAGASGTCITFYTGKTKMLVE
;
A
#
# COMPACT_ATOMS: atom_id res chain seq x y z
N ALA A 1 13.40 -4.28 -8.11
CA ALA A 1 12.88 -4.09 -9.46
C ALA A 1 13.54 -2.88 -10.11
N HIS A 2 13.99 -3.04 -11.34
CA HIS A 2 14.77 -1.99 -12.04
C HIS A 2 13.90 -0.82 -12.50
N ASN A 3 12.60 -1.02 -12.66
CA ASN A 3 11.69 -0.03 -13.21
C ASN A 3 10.81 0.64 -12.16
N VAL A 4 11.16 0.52 -10.89
CA VAL A 4 10.41 1.15 -9.82
C VAL A 4 10.98 2.53 -9.53
N GLN A 5 10.13 3.55 -9.58
CA GLN A 5 10.46 4.87 -9.08
C GLN A 5 10.21 4.89 -7.57
N HIS A 6 11.23 5.14 -6.77
CA HIS A 6 11.13 5.17 -5.32
C HIS A 6 11.07 6.62 -4.85
N LEU A 7 9.99 6.99 -4.18
CA LEU A 7 9.78 8.34 -3.64
C LEU A 7 9.60 8.27 -2.14
N ALA A 8 10.17 9.22 -1.41
CA ALA A 8 9.97 9.37 0.02
C ALA A 8 9.39 10.75 0.30
N ILE A 9 8.32 10.81 1.08
CA ILE A 9 7.61 12.05 1.36
C ILE A 9 7.60 12.27 2.87
N GLN A 10 8.13 13.40 3.32
CA GLN A 10 8.03 13.77 4.72
C GLN A 10 6.62 14.27 5.00
N CYS A 11 5.95 13.62 5.95
CA CYS A 11 4.56 13.90 6.22
C CYS A 11 4.32 13.74 7.73
N PRO A 12 3.89 14.80 8.43
CA PRO A 12 3.51 14.66 9.83
C PRO A 12 2.43 13.60 10.01
N PHE A 13 2.49 12.88 11.11
CA PHE A 13 1.57 11.77 11.38
C PHE A 13 0.10 12.17 11.17
N GLN A 14 -0.30 13.33 11.67
CA GLN A 14 -1.69 13.78 11.60
C GLN A 14 -2.16 14.12 10.17
N ASN A 15 -1.24 14.26 9.23
CA ASN A 15 -1.56 14.61 7.84
C ASN A 15 -1.56 13.41 6.90
N ARG A 16 -1.30 12.20 7.41
CA ARG A 16 -1.13 11.02 6.55
C ARG A 16 -2.37 10.73 5.69
N LEU A 17 -3.55 10.81 6.27
CA LEU A 17 -4.78 10.48 5.53
C LEU A 17 -5.05 11.50 4.42
N SER A 18 -4.83 12.77 4.68
CA SER A 18 -5.00 13.80 3.65
C SER A 18 -3.99 13.65 2.53
N ALA A 19 -2.72 13.38 2.88
CA ALA A 19 -1.68 13.17 1.88
C ALA A 19 -1.96 11.92 1.04
N LEU A 20 -2.41 10.84 1.68
CA LEU A 20 -2.78 9.62 0.97
C LEU A 20 -3.92 9.87 -0.01
N ALA A 21 -4.95 10.60 0.42
CA ALA A 21 -6.07 10.92 -0.45
C ALA A 21 -5.61 11.68 -1.70
N ASP A 22 -4.74 12.67 -1.53
CA ASP A 22 -4.20 13.46 -2.64
C ASP A 22 -3.38 12.60 -3.60
N ILE A 23 -2.53 11.72 -3.05
CA ILE A 23 -1.71 10.83 -3.86
C ILE A 23 -2.57 9.86 -4.67
N LEU A 24 -3.62 9.33 -4.10
CA LEU A 24 -4.51 8.41 -4.80
C LEU A 24 -5.20 9.09 -5.99
N VAL A 25 -5.51 10.37 -5.88
CA VAL A 25 -6.08 11.13 -6.99
C VAL A 25 -5.04 11.37 -8.09
N VAL A 26 -3.81 11.75 -7.72
CA VAL A 26 -2.78 12.15 -8.69
C VAL A 26 -2.11 10.95 -9.33
N TYR A 27 -1.68 9.97 -8.54
CA TYR A 27 -0.86 8.85 -9.02
C TYR A 27 -1.66 7.59 -9.30
N GLY A 28 -2.82 7.44 -8.71
CA GLY A 28 -3.60 6.21 -8.80
C GLY A 28 -4.49 6.08 -10.02
N LYS A 29 -4.50 7.02 -10.91
CA LYS A 29 -5.41 7.19 -12.07
C LYS A 29 -5.86 5.90 -12.76
N GLY A 30 -6.89 5.25 -12.22
CA GLY A 30 -7.49 4.06 -12.81
C GLY A 30 -6.71 2.75 -12.61
N GLY A 31 -5.48 2.81 -12.10
CA GLY A 31 -4.67 1.61 -11.88
C GLY A 31 -4.88 1.00 -10.49
N LYS A 32 -4.33 -0.21 -10.30
CA LYS A 32 -4.37 -0.87 -9.00
C LYS A 32 -3.34 -0.27 -8.06
N VAL A 33 -3.73 -0.10 -6.80
CA VAL A 33 -2.89 0.47 -5.75
C VAL A 33 -2.91 -0.46 -4.54
N ILE A 34 -1.74 -0.71 -3.94
CA ILE A 34 -1.67 -1.37 -2.65
C ILE A 34 -1.05 -0.41 -1.63
N VAL A 35 -1.70 -0.30 -0.47
CA VAL A 35 -1.23 0.54 0.64
C VAL A 35 -0.85 -0.37 1.79
N PHE A 36 0.42 -0.37 2.18
CA PHE A 36 0.91 -1.16 3.30
C PHE A 36 0.87 -0.34 4.58
N THR A 37 0.27 -0.94 5.60
CA THR A 37 0.28 -0.39 6.97
C THR A 37 1.00 -1.36 7.88
N GLN A 38 1.47 -0.87 9.03
CA GLN A 38 2.18 -1.72 9.98
C GLN A 38 1.22 -2.51 10.87
N THR A 39 0.08 -1.93 11.21
CA THR A 39 -0.87 -2.55 12.13
C THR A 39 -2.25 -2.66 11.51
N LYS A 40 -3.04 -3.62 12.03
CA LYS A 40 -4.44 -3.75 11.64
C LYS A 40 -5.28 -2.52 12.03
N ALA A 41 -4.91 -1.85 13.12
CA ALA A 41 -5.60 -0.63 13.53
C ALA A 41 -5.42 0.48 12.50
N ASP A 42 -4.21 0.64 11.97
CA ASP A 42 -3.95 1.61 10.91
C ASP A 42 -4.73 1.26 9.64
N ALA A 43 -4.76 -0.02 9.28
CA ALA A 43 -5.52 -0.47 8.12
C ALA A 43 -7.01 -0.14 8.26
N ASN A 44 -7.59 -0.42 9.41
CA ASN A 44 -9.00 -0.15 9.64
C ASN A 44 -9.30 1.35 9.67
N SER A 45 -8.38 2.18 10.18
CA SER A 45 -8.60 3.62 10.20
C SER A 45 -8.62 4.22 8.79
N LEU A 46 -7.87 3.64 7.86
CA LEU A 46 -7.93 4.07 6.45
C LEU A 46 -9.30 3.74 5.85
N LEU A 47 -9.83 2.56 6.14
CA LEU A 47 -11.14 2.15 5.64
C LEU A 47 -12.26 3.09 6.12
N LEU A 48 -12.17 3.54 7.37
CA LEU A 48 -13.20 4.38 7.99
C LEU A 48 -13.05 5.86 7.66
N SER A 49 -12.00 6.27 6.95
CA SER A 49 -11.74 7.66 6.66
C SER A 49 -12.69 8.19 5.58
N ASP A 50 -13.30 9.34 5.83
CA ASP A 50 -14.12 10.05 4.85
C ASP A 50 -13.28 10.87 3.87
N LYS A 51 -11.98 11.01 4.11
CA LYS A 51 -11.07 11.77 3.24
C LYS A 51 -10.72 11.02 1.97
N ILE A 52 -10.79 9.69 2.00
CA ILE A 52 -10.43 8.86 0.86
C ILE A 52 -11.70 8.49 0.10
N LYS A 53 -11.78 8.94 -1.14
CA LYS A 53 -12.97 8.74 -2.00
C LYS A 53 -12.81 7.57 -2.97
N GLN A 54 -11.80 6.74 -2.78
CA GLN A 54 -11.55 5.58 -3.62
C GLN A 54 -12.24 4.34 -3.04
N ASP A 55 -12.49 3.35 -3.91
CA ASP A 55 -12.96 2.05 -3.46
C ASP A 55 -11.83 1.30 -2.78
N ILE A 56 -11.96 1.06 -1.48
CA ILE A 56 -10.95 0.45 -0.64
C ILE A 56 -11.47 -0.84 -0.02
N GLU A 57 -10.64 -1.90 -0.01
CA GLU A 57 -10.86 -3.06 0.85
C GLU A 57 -9.59 -3.33 1.65
N VAL A 58 -9.74 -3.96 2.81
CA VAL A 58 -8.67 -4.13 3.79
C VAL A 58 -8.42 -5.61 4.06
N MET A 59 -7.12 -5.99 4.15
CA MET A 59 -6.68 -7.30 4.59
C MET A 59 -5.73 -7.17 5.78
N HIS A 60 -6.03 -7.86 6.88
CA HIS A 60 -5.11 -7.96 8.02
C HIS A 60 -5.25 -9.32 8.69
N GLY A 61 -4.44 -9.56 9.72
CA GLY A 61 -4.31 -10.88 10.34
C GLY A 61 -5.57 -11.43 11.00
N ASP A 62 -6.52 -10.56 11.39
CA ASP A 62 -7.77 -11.00 12.01
C ASP A 62 -8.83 -11.44 11.00
N ILE A 63 -8.57 -11.22 9.71
CA ILE A 63 -9.49 -11.64 8.65
C ILE A 63 -9.17 -13.09 8.28
N ALA A 64 -10.20 -13.94 8.21
CA ALA A 64 -10.03 -15.36 7.89
C ALA A 64 -9.34 -15.55 6.54
N GLN A 65 -8.55 -16.62 6.41
CA GLN A 65 -7.78 -16.89 5.19
C GLN A 65 -8.66 -16.97 3.94
N ASN A 66 -9.81 -17.65 4.03
CA ASN A 66 -10.71 -17.75 2.90
C ASN A 66 -11.27 -16.38 2.49
N GLN A 67 -11.51 -15.49 3.44
CA GLN A 67 -11.97 -14.14 3.14
C GLN A 67 -10.88 -13.31 2.50
N ARG A 68 -9.62 -13.50 2.93
CA ARG A 68 -8.49 -12.82 2.29
C ARG A 68 -8.34 -13.27 0.83
N GLU A 69 -8.55 -14.54 0.56
CA GLU A 69 -8.50 -15.06 -0.81
C GLU A 69 -9.60 -14.48 -1.69
N VAL A 70 -10.80 -14.33 -1.14
CA VAL A 70 -11.93 -13.70 -1.84
C VAL A 70 -11.59 -12.23 -2.15
N THR A 71 -11.06 -11.51 -1.18
CA THR A 71 -10.66 -10.11 -1.37
C THR A 71 -9.60 -9.99 -2.47
N MET A 72 -8.61 -10.89 -2.47
CA MET A 72 -7.56 -10.87 -3.48
C MET A 72 -8.12 -11.15 -4.88
N LYS A 73 -9.05 -12.09 -5.00
CA LYS A 73 -9.70 -12.39 -6.27
C LYS A 73 -10.45 -11.16 -6.79
N ARG A 74 -11.18 -10.47 -5.92
CA ARG A 74 -11.89 -9.25 -6.29
C ARG A 74 -10.93 -8.15 -6.74
N PHE A 75 -9.77 -8.04 -6.09
CA PHE A 75 -8.75 -7.08 -6.47
C PHE A 75 -8.19 -7.39 -7.87
N LYS A 76 -7.89 -8.65 -8.14
CA LYS A 76 -7.42 -9.09 -9.46
C LYS A 76 -8.44 -8.78 -10.56
N GLU A 77 -9.72 -8.94 -10.24
CA GLU A 77 -10.81 -8.72 -11.19
C GLU A 77 -11.17 -7.23 -11.37
N GLY A 78 -10.52 -6.35 -10.63
CA GLY A 78 -10.77 -4.93 -10.73
C GLY A 78 -12.05 -4.46 -10.06
N LYS A 79 -12.59 -5.22 -9.11
CA LYS A 79 -13.82 -4.86 -8.40
C LYS A 79 -13.64 -3.68 -7.47
N PHE A 80 -12.40 -3.41 -7.06
CA PHE A 80 -12.02 -2.22 -6.32
C PHE A 80 -10.57 -1.87 -6.68
N ARG A 81 -10.15 -0.63 -6.41
CA ARG A 81 -8.85 -0.14 -6.87
C ARG A 81 -7.76 -0.19 -5.81
N VAL A 82 -8.10 0.02 -4.54
CA VAL A 82 -7.12 0.23 -3.48
C VAL A 82 -7.22 -0.90 -2.46
N LEU A 83 -6.16 -1.69 -2.36
CA LEU A 83 -6.05 -2.72 -1.35
C LEU A 83 -5.17 -2.19 -0.22
N VAL A 84 -5.70 -2.15 1.00
CA VAL A 84 -4.94 -1.80 2.20
C VAL A 84 -4.59 -3.09 2.92
N ALA A 85 -3.31 -3.33 3.17
CA ALA A 85 -2.87 -4.60 3.74
C ALA A 85 -1.75 -4.43 4.74
N THR A 86 -1.70 -5.36 5.70
CA THR A 86 -0.51 -5.58 6.52
C THR A 86 0.35 -6.66 5.89
N ASP A 87 1.64 -6.72 6.23
CA ASP A 87 2.54 -7.73 5.67
C ASP A 87 2.07 -9.16 5.95
N VAL A 88 1.58 -9.41 7.16
CA VAL A 88 1.11 -10.74 7.55
C VAL A 88 -0.02 -11.22 6.63
N ALA A 89 -0.96 -10.33 6.35
CA ALA A 89 -2.12 -10.69 5.54
C ALA A 89 -1.76 -10.95 4.07
N SER A 90 -0.70 -10.32 3.57
CA SER A 90 -0.32 -10.45 2.16
C SER A 90 0.58 -11.65 1.89
N ARG A 91 1.12 -12.29 2.92
CA ARG A 91 2.02 -13.44 2.75
C ARG A 91 1.29 -14.63 2.13
N GLY A 92 1.94 -15.27 1.18
CA GLY A 92 1.42 -16.47 0.53
C GLY A 92 0.28 -16.21 -0.44
N LEU A 93 -0.11 -14.98 -0.65
CA LEU A 93 -1.13 -14.63 -1.63
C LEU A 93 -0.48 -14.18 -2.94
N ASP A 94 -1.11 -14.54 -4.04
CA ASP A 94 -0.68 -14.15 -5.37
C ASP A 94 -1.23 -12.77 -5.67
N ILE A 95 -0.44 -11.74 -5.36
CA ILE A 95 -0.82 -10.34 -5.56
C ILE A 95 -0.56 -9.96 -7.02
N PRO A 96 -1.54 -9.40 -7.74
CA PRO A 96 -1.30 -8.96 -9.11
C PRO A 96 -0.32 -7.79 -9.15
N ASN A 97 0.25 -7.53 -10.33
CA ASN A 97 1.06 -6.34 -10.52
C ASN A 97 0.21 -5.09 -10.25
N VAL A 98 0.74 -4.18 -9.43
CA VAL A 98 0.06 -2.92 -9.13
C VAL A 98 0.84 -1.76 -9.72
N ASP A 99 0.16 -0.66 -9.99
CA ASP A 99 0.79 0.53 -10.56
C ASP A 99 1.46 1.38 -9.49
N LEU A 100 0.98 1.30 -8.26
CA LEU A 100 1.45 2.13 -7.17
C LEU A 100 1.46 1.33 -5.86
N VAL A 101 2.60 1.37 -5.17
CA VAL A 101 2.75 0.86 -3.80
C VAL A 101 2.93 2.06 -2.89
N ILE A 102 2.16 2.13 -1.81
CA ILE A 102 2.30 3.19 -0.82
C ILE A 102 2.59 2.55 0.53
N GLN A 103 3.60 3.05 1.23
CA GLN A 103 3.93 2.66 2.59
C GLN A 103 3.62 3.84 3.51
N ILE A 104 2.66 3.68 4.40
CA ILE A 104 2.24 4.74 5.34
C ILE A 104 3.37 5.08 6.30
N GLU A 105 4.21 4.09 6.62
CA GLU A 105 5.42 4.26 7.42
C GLU A 105 6.55 3.46 6.78
N PRO A 106 7.82 3.90 6.95
CA PRO A 106 8.93 3.11 6.44
C PRO A 106 9.01 1.77 7.17
N PRO A 107 9.27 0.67 6.46
CA PRO A 107 9.53 -0.59 7.13
C PRO A 107 10.86 -0.52 7.89
N LYS A 108 10.97 -1.29 8.96
CA LYS A 108 12.19 -1.33 9.76
C LYS A 108 13.30 -2.13 9.09
N GLU A 109 12.94 -3.07 8.22
CA GLU A 109 13.89 -3.97 7.57
C GLU A 109 13.91 -3.75 6.06
N THR A 110 15.10 -3.79 5.49
CA THR A 110 15.30 -3.65 4.04
C THR A 110 14.55 -4.73 3.27
N GLU A 111 14.54 -5.96 3.78
CA GLU A 111 13.85 -7.07 3.11
C GLU A 111 12.35 -6.81 2.99
N THR A 112 11.73 -6.21 4.01
CA THR A 112 10.33 -5.82 3.95
C THR A 112 10.10 -4.78 2.86
N TYR A 113 10.98 -3.79 2.76
CA TYR A 113 10.89 -2.77 1.72
C TYR A 113 10.95 -3.40 0.33
N ILE A 114 11.91 -4.28 0.10
CA ILE A 114 12.09 -4.95 -1.20
C ILE A 114 10.85 -5.77 -1.54
N ARG A 115 10.32 -6.53 -0.58
CA ARG A 115 9.14 -7.35 -0.80
C ARG A 115 7.90 -6.50 -1.14
N ARG A 116 7.71 -5.39 -0.43
CA ARG A 116 6.59 -4.48 -0.68
C ARG A 116 6.71 -3.81 -2.03
N SER A 117 7.86 -3.21 -2.34
CA SER A 117 8.07 -2.52 -3.61
C SER A 117 8.04 -3.47 -4.79
N GLY A 118 8.38 -4.73 -4.59
CA GLY A 118 8.32 -5.76 -5.62
C GLY A 118 6.91 -6.12 -6.08
N ARG A 119 5.87 -5.51 -5.53
CA ARG A 119 4.49 -5.69 -6.01
C ARG A 119 4.19 -4.85 -7.23
N THR A 120 5.08 -3.96 -7.62
CA THR A 120 4.92 -3.12 -8.81
C THR A 120 6.08 -3.34 -9.79
N ALA A 121 5.93 -2.83 -11.00
CA ALA A 121 6.94 -2.89 -12.07
C ALA A 121 7.36 -4.32 -12.45
N ARG A 122 6.45 -5.26 -12.36
CA ARG A 122 6.71 -6.65 -12.75
C ARG A 122 6.67 -6.81 -14.28
N ALA A 123 7.35 -7.83 -14.77
CA ALA A 123 7.34 -8.21 -16.19
C ALA A 123 7.73 -7.05 -17.12
N GLY A 124 8.64 -6.19 -16.67
CA GLY A 124 9.14 -5.07 -17.48
C GLY A 124 8.27 -3.82 -17.44
N ALA A 125 7.11 -3.85 -16.78
CA ALA A 125 6.29 -2.66 -16.61
C ALA A 125 6.98 -1.67 -15.66
N SER A 126 6.64 -0.38 -15.74
CA SER A 126 7.09 0.61 -14.79
C SER A 126 6.12 0.70 -13.62
N GLY A 127 6.58 1.22 -12.49
CA GLY A 127 5.75 1.40 -11.31
C GLY A 127 6.36 2.39 -10.34
N THR A 128 5.61 2.74 -9.30
CA THR A 128 6.02 3.73 -8.31
C THR A 128 5.80 3.18 -6.90
N CYS A 129 6.78 3.41 -6.02
CA CYS A 129 6.68 3.08 -4.59
C CYS A 129 6.89 4.38 -3.81
N ILE A 130 5.89 4.78 -3.03
CA ILE A 130 5.92 6.00 -2.23
C ILE A 130 5.95 5.63 -0.76
N THR A 131 6.89 6.18 0.00
CA THR A 131 7.03 5.94 1.43
C THR A 131 6.85 7.25 2.19
N PHE A 132 5.92 7.27 3.14
CA PHE A 132 5.77 8.40 4.06
C PHE A 132 6.73 8.22 5.23
N TYR A 133 7.34 9.31 5.66
CA TYR A 133 8.19 9.30 6.85
C TYR A 133 7.97 10.56 7.68
N THR A 134 8.29 10.47 8.96
CA THR A 134 8.26 11.61 9.89
C THR A 134 9.69 11.93 10.28
N GLY A 135 9.89 13.00 11.07
CA GLY A 135 11.21 13.29 11.63
C GLY A 135 11.78 12.15 12.47
N LYS A 136 10.89 11.35 13.11
CA LYS A 136 11.31 10.20 13.92
C LYS A 136 11.75 9.00 13.09
N THR A 137 11.24 8.87 11.87
CA THR A 137 11.52 7.72 11.02
C THR A 137 12.43 8.07 9.84
N LYS A 138 12.96 9.28 9.80
CA LYS A 138 13.79 9.76 8.69
C LYS A 138 14.96 8.84 8.38
N MET A 139 15.62 8.30 9.40
CA MET A 139 16.79 7.43 9.21
C MET A 139 16.43 6.13 8.46
N LEU A 140 15.17 5.71 8.47
CA LEU A 140 14.75 4.49 7.78
C LEU A 140 14.66 4.67 6.26
N VAL A 141 14.62 5.91 5.76
CA VAL A 141 14.56 6.20 4.32
C VAL A 141 15.87 6.76 3.77
N GLU A 142 16.84 6.99 4.65
CA GLU A 142 18.21 7.35 4.27
C GLU A 142 19.06 6.07 4.13
#